data_5f49ac9d4ec752d97c631fe96f60c1cf
#
_entry.id   5f49ac9d4ec752d97c631fe96f60c1cf
#
_cell.length_a   1.000
_cell.length_b   1.000
_cell.length_c   1.000
_cell.angle_alpha   90.00
_cell.angle_beta   90.00
_cell.angle_gamma   90.00
#
_symmetry.space_group_name_H-M   'P 1'
#
loop_
_entity.id
_entity.type
_entity.pdbx_description
1 polymer ?
#
loop_
_entity_poly.entity_id
_entity_poly.type
_entity_poly.pdbx_seq_one_letter_code
_entity_poly.pdbx_strand_id
1 'polypeptide(L)'
;LKPSLLLLDEPFSALDAKIRQQMREELKKIQSDLGITVVFVTHDQEEAMSLSHRIVVMNKGKFEQIGTPTEIYDKPATRHVASFIGEMNFIDKDNKTIAVRPEDVTVSIDGSGDFTGTVRTIMVLVVNVQHGDNVIKCFVDRDISEKLSVGQTVGMHIGKHTIFDK
;
A
#
# COMPACT_ATOMS: atom_id res chain seq x y z
N LEU A 1 11.97 -37.88 -0.79
CA LEU A 1 11.81 -37.14 0.46
C LEU A 1 10.67 -36.15 0.29
N LYS A 2 9.69 -36.15 1.20
CA LYS A 2 8.65 -35.12 1.26
C LYS A 2 9.05 -34.15 2.38
N PRO A 3 9.59 -32.95 2.05
CA PRO A 3 9.95 -31.98 3.09
C PRO A 3 8.67 -31.43 3.74
N SER A 4 8.73 -31.13 5.02
CA SER A 4 7.65 -30.43 5.74
C SER A 4 7.80 -28.91 5.66
N LEU A 5 8.99 -28.42 5.32
CA LEU A 5 9.34 -27.01 5.26
C LEU A 5 10.21 -26.74 4.03
N LEU A 6 9.86 -25.69 3.29
CA LEU A 6 10.63 -25.12 2.19
C LEU A 6 11.07 -23.70 2.56
N LEU A 7 12.35 -23.43 2.48
CA LEU A 7 12.93 -22.09 2.70
C LEU A 7 13.44 -21.53 1.38
N LEU A 8 13.02 -20.32 1.04
CA LEU A 8 13.38 -19.64 -0.20
C LEU A 8 13.93 -18.23 0.13
N ASP A 9 15.04 -17.87 -0.46
CA ASP A 9 15.62 -16.54 -0.33
C ASP A 9 15.53 -15.83 -1.68
N GLU A 10 14.74 -14.76 -1.75
CA GLU A 10 14.45 -13.96 -2.95
C GLU A 10 14.17 -14.80 -4.23
N PRO A 11 13.21 -15.74 -4.18
CA PRO A 11 13.11 -16.79 -5.21
C PRO A 11 12.78 -16.26 -6.61
N PHE A 12 12.26 -15.04 -6.75
CA PHE A 12 11.84 -14.50 -8.03
C PHE A 12 12.59 -13.23 -8.44
N SER A 13 13.63 -12.82 -7.71
CA SER A 13 14.33 -11.55 -7.92
C SER A 13 14.99 -11.42 -9.30
N ALA A 14 15.46 -12.53 -9.89
CA ALA A 14 16.14 -12.56 -11.19
C ALA A 14 15.19 -12.74 -12.39
N LEU A 15 13.86 -12.79 -12.18
CA LEU A 15 12.89 -13.08 -13.23
C LEU A 15 12.24 -11.81 -13.79
N ASP A 16 11.92 -11.82 -15.07
CA ASP A 16 11.05 -10.79 -15.66
C ASP A 16 9.61 -10.85 -15.11
N ALA A 17 8.85 -9.76 -15.26
CA ALA A 17 7.54 -9.61 -14.64
C ALA A 17 6.54 -10.72 -15.01
N LYS A 18 6.56 -11.18 -16.28
CA LYS A 18 5.63 -12.21 -16.76
C LYS A 18 5.96 -13.58 -16.19
N ILE A 19 7.23 -13.95 -16.22
CA ILE A 19 7.72 -15.23 -15.66
C ILE A 19 7.55 -15.24 -14.15
N ARG A 20 7.83 -14.11 -13.48
CA ARG A 20 7.62 -13.96 -12.04
C ARG A 20 6.17 -14.25 -11.64
N GLN A 21 5.19 -13.70 -12.34
CA GLN A 21 3.79 -13.98 -12.08
C GLN A 21 3.45 -15.47 -12.22
N GLN A 22 3.90 -16.11 -13.30
CA GLN A 22 3.68 -17.54 -13.51
C GLN A 22 4.29 -18.40 -12.41
N MET A 23 5.52 -18.07 -12.00
CA MET A 23 6.21 -18.81 -10.92
C MET A 23 5.56 -18.62 -9.56
N ARG A 24 4.97 -17.45 -9.28
CA ARG A 24 4.17 -17.22 -8.07
C ARG A 24 2.94 -18.14 -8.03
N GLU A 25 2.22 -18.27 -9.14
CA GLU A 25 1.06 -19.15 -9.26
C GLU A 25 1.45 -20.63 -9.08
N GLU A 26 2.56 -21.06 -9.70
CA GLU A 26 3.08 -22.42 -9.54
C GLU A 26 3.51 -22.73 -8.10
N LEU A 27 4.21 -21.80 -7.43
CA LEU A 27 4.62 -21.99 -6.03
C LEU A 27 3.39 -22.15 -5.13
N LYS A 28 2.35 -21.34 -5.33
CA LYS A 28 1.10 -21.41 -4.58
C LYS A 28 0.40 -22.75 -4.78
N LYS A 29 0.39 -23.26 -6.02
CA LYS A 29 -0.17 -24.55 -6.35
C LYS A 29 0.62 -25.69 -5.69
N ILE A 30 1.94 -25.68 -5.81
CA ILE A 30 2.81 -26.69 -5.18
C ILE A 30 2.61 -26.70 -3.65
N GLN A 31 2.55 -25.52 -3.02
CA GLN A 31 2.31 -25.41 -1.58
C GLN A 31 0.96 -26.02 -1.20
N SER A 32 -0.09 -25.73 -1.97
CA SER A 32 -1.44 -26.28 -1.75
C SER A 32 -1.48 -27.80 -1.95
N ASP A 33 -0.91 -28.30 -3.06
CA ASP A 33 -0.98 -29.73 -3.44
C ASP A 33 -0.17 -30.62 -2.47
N LEU A 34 0.95 -30.09 -1.97
CA LEU A 34 1.82 -30.86 -1.07
C LEU A 34 1.53 -30.62 0.42
N GLY A 35 0.77 -29.58 0.76
CA GLY A 35 0.46 -29.20 2.15
C GLY A 35 1.69 -28.87 2.98
N ILE A 36 2.76 -28.35 2.34
CA ILE A 36 4.02 -27.99 3.00
C ILE A 36 4.00 -26.56 3.52
N THR A 37 4.77 -26.30 4.56
CA THR A 37 5.05 -24.93 5.00
C THR A 37 6.12 -24.31 4.10
N VAL A 38 5.85 -23.11 3.58
CA VAL A 38 6.84 -22.33 2.80
C VAL A 38 7.16 -21.06 3.57
N VAL A 39 8.44 -20.80 3.79
CA VAL A 39 8.95 -19.52 4.30
C VAL A 39 9.84 -18.94 3.21
N PHE A 40 9.56 -17.73 2.79
CA PHE A 40 10.39 -17.03 1.82
C PHE A 40 10.70 -15.61 2.27
N VAL A 41 11.88 -15.14 1.88
CA VAL A 41 12.30 -13.75 2.06
C VAL A 41 12.17 -13.03 0.72
N THR A 42 11.59 -11.85 0.72
CA THR A 42 11.46 -11.01 -0.46
C THR A 42 11.48 -9.53 -0.08
N HIS A 43 11.93 -8.69 -0.98
CA HIS A 43 11.74 -7.24 -0.93
C HIS A 43 10.57 -6.77 -1.81
N ASP A 44 9.93 -7.68 -2.53
CA ASP A 44 8.77 -7.39 -3.38
C ASP A 44 7.48 -7.50 -2.56
N GLN A 45 6.80 -6.35 -2.42
CA GLN A 45 5.55 -6.25 -1.66
C GLN A 45 4.42 -7.07 -2.27
N GLU A 46 4.33 -7.13 -3.61
CA GLU A 46 3.31 -7.94 -4.29
C GLU A 46 3.49 -9.43 -3.99
N GLU A 47 4.72 -9.91 -3.94
CA GLU A 47 5.01 -11.29 -3.55
C GLU A 47 4.54 -11.57 -2.14
N ALA A 48 4.93 -10.73 -1.19
CA ALA A 48 4.53 -10.88 0.20
C ALA A 48 3.00 -10.86 0.35
N MET A 49 2.33 -9.88 -0.28
CA MET A 49 0.88 -9.69 -0.15
C MET A 49 0.05 -10.77 -0.86
N SER A 50 0.52 -11.28 -2.01
CA SER A 50 -0.25 -12.24 -2.84
C SER A 50 -0.05 -13.70 -2.47
N LEU A 51 1.13 -14.07 -1.94
CA LEU A 51 1.51 -15.46 -1.68
C LEU A 51 1.37 -15.86 -0.22
N SER A 52 1.53 -14.93 0.72
CA SER A 52 1.67 -15.27 2.13
C SER A 52 0.35 -15.36 2.86
N HIS A 53 0.23 -16.33 3.77
CA HIS A 53 -0.82 -16.35 4.78
C HIS A 53 -0.50 -15.42 5.96
N ARG A 54 0.80 -15.25 6.24
CA ARG A 54 1.32 -14.33 7.25
C ARG A 54 2.58 -13.66 6.74
N ILE A 55 2.73 -12.38 7.06
CA ILE A 55 3.87 -11.54 6.70
C ILE A 55 4.59 -11.12 7.97
N VAL A 56 5.91 -11.13 7.93
CA VAL A 56 6.78 -10.53 8.95
C VAL A 56 7.48 -9.35 8.31
N VAL A 57 7.14 -8.14 8.73
CA VAL A 57 7.86 -6.94 8.30
C VAL A 57 9.06 -6.72 9.21
N MET A 58 10.23 -6.61 8.61
CA MET A 58 11.50 -6.41 9.31
C MET A 58 12.10 -5.05 8.97
N ASN A 59 12.71 -4.41 9.95
CA ASN A 59 13.47 -3.19 9.76
C ASN A 59 14.72 -3.22 10.66
N LYS A 60 15.90 -2.97 10.07
CA LYS A 60 17.18 -2.96 10.79
C LYS A 60 17.40 -4.20 11.68
N GLY A 61 17.04 -5.38 11.17
CA GLY A 61 17.21 -6.66 11.87
C GLY A 61 16.19 -6.93 12.98
N LYS A 62 15.14 -6.12 13.14
CA LYS A 62 14.07 -6.30 14.12
C LYS A 62 12.73 -6.54 13.43
N PHE A 63 11.88 -7.33 14.07
CA PHE A 63 10.49 -7.48 13.65
C PHE A 63 9.69 -6.24 14.05
N GLU A 64 9.04 -5.59 13.08
CA GLU A 64 8.18 -4.45 13.35
C GLU A 64 6.69 -4.85 13.43
N GLN A 65 6.28 -5.78 12.57
CA GLN A 65 4.92 -6.28 12.61
C GLN A 65 4.85 -7.71 12.04
N ILE A 66 3.97 -8.51 12.62
CA ILE A 66 3.62 -9.85 12.13
C ILE A 66 2.09 -9.92 12.03
N GLY A 67 1.57 -10.27 10.85
CA GLY A 67 0.12 -10.33 10.63
C GLY A 67 -0.24 -10.98 9.31
N THR A 68 -1.52 -11.09 9.03
CA THR A 68 -2.04 -11.41 7.70
C THR A 68 -1.78 -10.26 6.72
N PRO A 69 -1.77 -10.49 5.40
CA PRO A 69 -1.67 -9.41 4.43
C PRO A 69 -2.64 -8.25 4.69
N THR A 70 -3.90 -8.56 4.97
CA THR A 70 -4.93 -7.57 5.28
C THR A 70 -4.62 -6.78 6.55
N GLU A 71 -4.15 -7.42 7.61
CA GLU A 71 -3.77 -6.71 8.85
C GLU A 71 -2.59 -5.77 8.63
N ILE A 72 -1.56 -6.21 7.90
CA ILE A 72 -0.38 -5.39 7.59
C ILE A 72 -0.76 -4.17 6.74
N TYR A 73 -1.66 -4.37 5.75
CA TYR A 73 -2.12 -3.31 4.86
C TYR A 73 -3.02 -2.30 5.57
N ASP A 74 -4.01 -2.83 6.30
CA ASP A 74 -5.11 -2.04 6.87
C ASP A 74 -4.79 -1.41 8.22
N LYS A 75 -3.89 -2.04 8.99
CA LYS A 75 -3.55 -1.66 10.36
C LYS A 75 -2.04 -1.69 10.56
N PRO A 76 -1.27 -0.89 9.82
CA PRO A 76 0.17 -0.84 10.00
C PRO A 76 0.52 -0.36 11.41
N ALA A 77 1.41 -1.10 12.08
CA ALA A 77 1.79 -0.80 13.47
C ALA A 77 2.72 0.42 13.57
N THR A 78 3.49 0.69 12.52
CA THR A 78 4.44 1.80 12.48
C THR A 78 4.36 2.57 11.16
N ARG A 79 4.85 3.81 11.17
CA ARG A 79 4.99 4.62 9.96
C ARG A 79 5.85 3.90 8.90
N HIS A 80 6.86 3.15 9.34
CA HIS A 80 7.70 2.37 8.43
C HIS A 80 6.89 1.27 7.72
N VAL A 81 6.12 0.48 8.46
CA VAL A 81 5.24 -0.54 7.87
C VAL A 81 4.25 0.10 6.90
N ALA A 82 3.62 1.22 7.29
CA ALA A 82 2.69 1.96 6.45
C ALA A 82 3.31 2.43 5.13
N SER A 83 4.54 2.95 5.17
CA SER A 83 5.25 3.42 3.97
C SER A 83 5.88 2.30 3.15
N PHE A 84 6.17 1.15 3.77
CA PHE A 84 6.79 0.02 3.10
C PHE A 84 5.77 -0.80 2.30
N ILE A 85 4.53 -0.93 2.77
CA ILE A 85 3.50 -1.73 2.12
C ILE A 85 2.53 -0.84 1.34
N GLY A 86 2.68 -0.80 0.02
CA GLY A 86 1.85 0.00 -0.87
C GLY A 86 2.07 1.51 -0.73
N GLU A 87 1.23 2.29 -1.37
CA GLU A 87 1.29 3.75 -1.29
C GLU A 87 0.54 4.27 -0.07
N MET A 88 1.06 5.33 0.56
CA MET A 88 0.48 5.94 1.74
C MET A 88 0.68 7.46 1.70
N ASN A 89 -0.39 8.21 1.90
CA ASN A 89 -0.32 9.63 2.18
C ASN A 89 -0.07 9.85 3.67
N PHE A 90 0.80 10.79 4.00
CA PHE A 90 1.04 11.24 5.37
C PHE A 90 0.68 12.71 5.49
N ILE A 91 -0.28 13.02 6.34
CA ILE A 91 -0.77 14.37 6.60
C ILE A 91 -0.44 14.72 8.04
N ASP A 92 0.47 15.65 8.21
CA ASP A 92 0.85 16.13 9.53
C ASP A 92 -0.18 17.14 10.04
N LYS A 93 -0.76 16.86 11.21
CA LYS A 93 -1.70 17.72 11.89
C LYS A 93 -1.42 17.73 13.37
N ASP A 94 -1.16 18.90 13.92
CA ASP A 94 -0.77 19.10 15.32
C ASP A 94 0.48 18.25 15.67
N ASN A 95 0.40 17.42 16.70
CA ASN A 95 1.49 16.52 17.11
C ASN A 95 1.31 15.07 16.58
N LYS A 96 0.49 14.87 15.54
CA LYS A 96 0.15 13.57 14.98
C LYS A 96 0.35 13.55 13.47
N THR A 97 0.53 12.34 12.93
CA THR A 97 0.52 12.07 11.50
C THR A 97 -0.67 11.19 11.16
N ILE A 98 -1.55 11.67 10.30
CA ILE A 98 -2.62 10.88 9.70
C ILE A 98 -2.02 10.17 8.50
N ALA A 99 -2.11 8.84 8.48
CA ALA A 99 -1.68 8.01 7.36
C ALA A 99 -2.94 7.43 6.68
N VAL A 100 -3.13 7.74 5.41
CA VAL A 100 -4.30 7.35 4.63
C VAL A 100 -3.90 6.83 3.26
N ARG A 101 -4.53 5.76 2.82
CA ARG A 101 -4.32 5.21 1.48
C ARG A 101 -4.91 6.12 0.41
N PRO A 102 -4.33 6.17 -0.81
CA PRO A 102 -4.89 6.97 -1.90
C PRO A 102 -6.35 6.62 -2.24
N GLU A 103 -6.74 5.36 -2.13
CA GLU A 103 -8.09 4.84 -2.36
C GLU A 103 -9.09 5.22 -1.26
N ASP A 104 -8.60 5.57 -0.07
CA ASP A 104 -9.42 6.00 1.06
C ASP A 104 -9.57 7.54 1.14
N VAL A 105 -9.07 8.28 0.14
CA VAL A 105 -9.25 9.73 0.01
C VAL A 105 -10.26 10.02 -1.08
N THR A 106 -11.40 10.60 -0.72
CA THR A 106 -12.42 11.04 -1.68
C THR A 106 -12.26 12.52 -1.99
N VAL A 107 -12.18 12.87 -3.27
CA VAL A 107 -12.06 14.26 -3.74
C VAL A 107 -13.45 14.85 -4.00
N SER A 108 -13.70 16.04 -3.45
CA SER A 108 -14.95 16.81 -3.62
C SER A 108 -14.68 18.09 -4.41
N ILE A 109 -15.38 18.25 -5.53
CA ILE A 109 -15.20 19.38 -6.48
C ILE A 109 -15.72 20.69 -5.89
N ASP A 110 -16.71 20.62 -5.00
CA ASP A 110 -17.33 21.80 -4.35
C ASP A 110 -16.47 22.37 -3.21
N GLY A 111 -15.33 21.78 -2.93
CA GLY A 111 -14.41 22.20 -1.87
C GLY A 111 -14.80 21.73 -0.47
N SER A 112 -15.86 20.93 -0.32
CA SER A 112 -16.24 20.33 0.96
C SER A 112 -15.29 19.19 1.36
N GLY A 113 -14.97 19.04 2.66
CA GLY A 113 -14.13 17.96 3.14
C GLY A 113 -13.43 18.23 4.46
N ASP A 114 -12.69 17.24 4.94
CA ASP A 114 -11.87 17.34 6.16
C ASP A 114 -10.63 18.22 5.93
N PHE A 115 -10.18 18.28 4.69
CA PHE A 115 -9.05 19.09 4.22
C PHE A 115 -9.37 19.71 2.87
N THR A 116 -8.75 20.84 2.57
CA THR A 116 -8.81 21.48 1.25
C THR A 116 -7.41 21.56 0.65
N GLY A 117 -7.34 21.54 -0.67
CA GLY A 117 -6.05 21.64 -1.36
C GLY A 117 -6.21 22.06 -2.81
N THR A 118 -5.09 22.25 -3.49
CA THR A 118 -5.04 22.65 -4.88
C THR A 118 -4.56 21.51 -5.76
N VAL A 119 -5.30 21.19 -6.80
CA VAL A 119 -4.94 20.15 -7.77
C VAL A 119 -3.65 20.49 -8.47
N ARG A 120 -2.62 19.63 -8.35
CA ARG A 120 -1.31 19.79 -8.99
C ARG A 120 -1.19 19.04 -10.30
N THR A 121 -1.63 17.78 -10.31
CA THR A 121 -1.55 16.94 -11.50
C THR A 121 -2.77 16.03 -11.58
N ILE A 122 -3.16 15.71 -12.79
CA ILE A 122 -4.25 14.77 -13.10
C ILE A 122 -3.70 13.74 -14.09
N MET A 123 -3.79 12.46 -13.74
CA MET A 123 -3.39 11.33 -14.57
C MET A 123 -4.51 10.30 -14.56
N VAL A 124 -5.34 10.31 -15.61
CA VAL A 124 -6.50 9.43 -15.83
C VAL A 124 -7.36 9.20 -14.57
N LEU A 125 -6.92 8.36 -13.63
CA LEU A 125 -7.63 7.99 -12.40
C LEU A 125 -6.85 8.39 -11.13
N VAL A 126 -5.81 9.20 -11.28
CA VAL A 126 -4.96 9.65 -10.18
C VAL A 126 -4.88 11.16 -10.17
N VAL A 127 -5.18 11.74 -9.02
CA VAL A 127 -5.08 13.19 -8.79
C VAL A 127 -4.14 13.45 -7.62
N ASN A 128 -3.18 14.33 -7.82
CA ASN A 128 -2.32 14.82 -6.74
C ASN A 128 -2.78 16.21 -6.32
N VAL A 129 -3.09 16.35 -5.04
CA VAL A 129 -3.60 17.59 -4.43
C VAL A 129 -2.58 18.13 -3.44
N GLN A 130 -2.20 19.41 -3.57
CA GLN A 130 -1.34 20.08 -2.61
C GLN A 130 -2.18 20.55 -1.42
N HIS A 131 -1.82 20.09 -0.22
CA HIS A 131 -2.35 20.58 1.05
C HIS A 131 -1.20 21.00 1.96
N GLY A 132 -1.02 22.28 2.19
CA GLY A 132 0.18 22.81 2.87
C GLY A 132 1.46 22.35 2.17
N ASP A 133 2.38 21.77 2.93
CA ASP A 133 3.64 21.21 2.41
C ASP A 133 3.50 19.77 1.86
N ASN A 134 2.34 19.13 2.06
CA ASN A 134 2.10 17.76 1.64
C ASN A 134 1.44 17.68 0.27
N VAL A 135 1.82 16.66 -0.50
CA VAL A 135 1.12 16.25 -1.73
C VAL A 135 0.32 14.99 -1.41
N ILE A 136 -0.99 15.10 -1.54
CA ILE A 136 -1.92 14.00 -1.28
C ILE A 136 -2.28 13.35 -2.61
N LYS A 137 -1.95 12.08 -2.75
CA LYS A 137 -2.36 11.26 -3.89
C LYS A 137 -3.75 10.70 -3.64
N CYS A 138 -4.65 10.87 -4.61
CA CYS A 138 -6.03 10.41 -4.53
C CYS A 138 -6.34 9.56 -5.77
N PHE A 139 -7.02 8.44 -5.57
CA PHE A 139 -7.63 7.72 -6.68
C PHE A 139 -9.04 8.23 -6.89
N VAL A 140 -9.38 8.55 -8.13
CA VAL A 140 -10.67 9.15 -8.49
C VAL A 140 -11.28 8.40 -9.66
N ASP A 141 -12.60 8.39 -9.74
CA ASP A 141 -13.30 7.90 -10.92
C ASP A 141 -13.09 8.83 -12.11
N ARG A 142 -13.26 8.29 -13.32
CA ARG A 142 -13.09 9.03 -14.56
C ARG A 142 -13.97 10.28 -14.61
N ASP A 143 -15.23 10.17 -14.17
CA ASP A 143 -16.18 11.28 -14.15
C ASP A 143 -15.75 12.45 -13.27
N ILE A 144 -15.02 12.16 -12.19
CA ILE A 144 -14.41 13.16 -11.32
C ILE A 144 -13.16 13.74 -11.97
N SER A 145 -12.29 12.86 -12.49
CA SER A 145 -11.05 13.28 -13.15
C SER A 145 -11.29 14.24 -14.32
N GLU A 146 -12.33 14.00 -15.15
CA GLU A 146 -12.67 14.82 -16.31
C GLU A 146 -13.24 16.20 -15.94
N LYS A 147 -13.76 16.36 -14.72
CA LYS A 147 -14.30 17.64 -14.21
C LYS A 147 -13.26 18.47 -13.47
N LEU A 148 -12.11 17.91 -13.18
CA LEU A 148 -11.04 18.60 -12.46
C LEU A 148 -10.13 19.37 -13.40
N SER A 149 -9.54 20.44 -12.89
CA SER A 149 -8.51 21.22 -13.57
C SER A 149 -7.31 21.47 -12.66
N VAL A 150 -6.10 21.49 -13.23
CA VAL A 150 -4.90 21.87 -12.49
C VAL A 150 -5.04 23.31 -11.99
N GLY A 151 -4.70 23.54 -10.74
CA GLY A 151 -4.89 24.84 -10.06
C GLY A 151 -6.25 25.01 -9.37
N GLN A 152 -7.20 24.09 -9.59
CA GLN A 152 -8.51 24.13 -8.92
C GLN A 152 -8.35 23.78 -7.43
N THR A 153 -9.09 24.50 -6.58
CA THR A 153 -9.26 24.14 -5.17
C THR A 153 -10.33 23.07 -5.04
N VAL A 154 -10.01 22.01 -4.31
CA VAL A 154 -10.90 20.88 -4.04
C VAL A 154 -10.93 20.55 -2.55
N GLY A 155 -11.98 19.89 -2.11
CA GLY A 155 -12.06 19.27 -0.80
C GLY A 155 -11.59 17.82 -0.84
N MET A 156 -11.16 17.31 0.30
CA MET A 156 -10.78 15.91 0.49
C MET A 156 -11.43 15.37 1.75
N HIS A 157 -12.15 14.26 1.63
CA HIS A 157 -12.65 13.48 2.76
C HIS A 157 -11.73 12.31 3.01
N ILE A 158 -11.36 12.12 4.27
CA ILE A 158 -10.47 11.04 4.72
C ILE A 158 -11.32 9.88 5.23
N GLY A 159 -11.25 8.76 4.53
CA GLY A 159 -11.91 7.52 4.93
C GLY A 159 -11.11 6.76 6.00
N LYS A 160 -10.85 5.47 5.73
CA LYS A 160 -10.06 4.62 6.63
C LYS A 160 -8.62 5.13 6.73
N HIS A 161 -8.16 5.36 7.95
CA HIS A 161 -6.82 5.90 8.20
C HIS A 161 -6.22 5.38 9.49
N THR A 162 -4.91 5.54 9.64
CA THR A 162 -4.17 5.26 10.87
C THR A 162 -3.54 6.55 11.38
N ILE A 163 -3.46 6.70 12.69
CA ILE A 163 -2.84 7.86 13.33
C ILE A 163 -1.56 7.41 14.03
N PHE A 164 -0.46 8.08 13.74
CA PHE A 164 0.81 7.89 14.42
C PHE A 164 1.14 9.13 15.27
N ASP A 165 1.66 8.93 16.47
CA ASP A 165 2.27 9.99 17.25
C ASP A 165 3.62 10.38 16.64
N LYS A 166 4.00 11.66 16.75
CA LYS A 166 5.28 12.18 16.25
C LYS A 166 6.40 11.91 17.24
#